data_e87ef72ef730aa8bef8689bc9e226efd
#
_entry.id   e87ef72ef730aa8bef8689bc9e226efd
#
_cell.length_a   1.000
_cell.length_b   1.000
_cell.length_c   1.000
_cell.angle_alpha   90.00
_cell.angle_beta   90.00
_cell.angle_gamma   90.00
#
_symmetry.space_group_name_H-M   'P 1'
#
loop_
_entity.id
_entity.type
_entity.pdbx_description
1 polymer ?
#
loop_
_entity_poly.entity_id
_entity_poly.type
_entity_poly.pdbx_seq_one_letter_code
_entity_poly.pdbx_strand_id
1 'polypeptide(L)'
;MRSITTLDLQYAHRFYGFKGEAQYLHGHTGVLTIEVEDSIEPGVNMVFPCNEIQKTAWEVLKNFDHALILREDDPLLPAILDVYEKQGIKDGTPANKMKGPAFKAELATAYPECRLVVTKETMTVEGMIKIVYDLLKDKLNIAKITFTSGVNAATAEFPVNRSIDRCPLCGVSLNEEGVCPKCGYRKK
;
A
#
# COMPACT_ATOMS: atom_id res chain seq x y z
N MET A 1 17.58 -14.36 -0.84
CA MET A 1 17.31 -14.15 0.62
C MET A 1 16.30 -13.05 0.74
N ARG A 2 15.62 -12.87 1.90
CA ARG A 2 14.59 -11.84 2.05
C ARG A 2 14.90 -10.94 3.23
N SER A 3 14.61 -9.67 3.07
CA SER A 3 14.57 -8.68 4.14
C SER A 3 13.10 -8.38 4.47
N ILE A 4 12.76 -8.34 5.76
CA ILE A 4 11.35 -8.23 6.21
C ILE A 4 11.22 -7.02 7.12
N THR A 5 10.21 -6.20 6.88
CA THR A 5 9.85 -5.09 7.76
C THR A 5 8.37 -5.12 8.08
N THR A 6 8.02 -4.61 9.25
CA THR A 6 6.64 -4.51 9.73
C THR A 6 6.32 -3.07 10.10
N LEU A 7 5.11 -2.63 9.77
CA LEU A 7 4.60 -1.28 9.99
C LEU A 7 3.18 -1.37 10.54
N ASP A 8 2.88 -0.58 11.56
CA ASP A 8 1.55 -0.46 12.13
C ASP A 8 0.81 0.73 11.51
N LEU A 9 -0.50 0.57 11.29
CA LEU A 9 -1.39 1.59 10.76
C LEU A 9 -2.65 1.69 11.63
N GLN A 10 -3.04 2.91 11.95
CA GLN A 10 -4.33 3.20 12.58
C GLN A 10 -5.25 3.80 11.53
N TYR A 11 -6.42 3.21 11.29
CA TYR A 11 -7.33 3.73 10.28
C TYR A 11 -8.78 3.45 10.64
N ALA A 12 -9.68 4.18 10.02
CA ALA A 12 -11.11 3.96 10.11
C ALA A 12 -11.69 3.75 8.72
N HIS A 13 -12.71 2.92 8.62
CA HIS A 13 -13.41 2.65 7.37
C HIS A 13 -14.83 2.14 7.60
N ARG A 14 -15.54 1.85 6.52
CA ARG A 14 -16.74 1.03 6.50
C ARG A 14 -16.91 0.32 5.16
N PHE A 15 -17.70 -0.73 5.14
CA PHE A 15 -18.02 -1.46 3.91
C PHE A 15 -19.42 -1.04 3.43
N TYR A 16 -19.45 0.06 2.64
CA TYR A 16 -20.72 0.53 2.09
C TYR A 16 -21.40 -0.53 1.22
N GLY A 17 -22.67 -0.79 1.49
CA GLY A 17 -23.46 -1.84 0.81
C GLY A 17 -23.27 -3.25 1.34
N PHE A 18 -22.41 -3.47 2.33
CA PHE A 18 -22.24 -4.76 2.98
C PHE A 18 -23.40 -5.05 3.96
N LYS A 19 -23.81 -6.32 4.08
CA LYS A 19 -24.81 -6.76 5.05
C LYS A 19 -24.12 -7.32 6.29
N GLY A 20 -23.94 -6.51 7.31
CA GLY A 20 -23.29 -6.89 8.56
C GLY A 20 -22.73 -5.68 9.30
N GLU A 21 -22.09 -5.90 10.44
CA GLU A 21 -21.57 -4.83 11.31
C GLU A 21 -20.52 -3.96 10.63
N ALA A 22 -19.76 -4.52 9.70
CA ALA A 22 -18.75 -3.77 8.95
C ALA A 22 -19.33 -2.67 8.02
N GLN A 23 -20.65 -2.59 7.84
CA GLN A 23 -21.30 -1.46 7.18
C GLN A 23 -21.23 -0.16 7.99
N TYR A 24 -21.06 -0.25 9.29
CA TYR A 24 -20.92 0.91 10.17
C TYR A 24 -19.49 1.40 10.17
N LEU A 25 -19.31 2.70 10.45
CA LEU A 25 -17.98 3.27 10.58
C LEU A 25 -17.28 2.68 11.81
N HIS A 26 -16.09 2.14 11.60
CA HIS A 26 -15.29 1.53 12.66
C HIS A 26 -13.80 1.68 12.36
N GLY A 27 -12.97 1.43 13.36
CA GLY A 27 -11.51 1.57 13.24
C GLY A 27 -10.76 0.28 13.57
N HIS A 28 -9.56 0.21 13.03
CA HIS A 28 -8.63 -0.90 13.23
C HIS A 28 -7.21 -0.42 13.49
N THR A 29 -6.47 -1.26 14.20
CA THR A 29 -5.02 -1.31 14.11
C THR A 29 -4.65 -2.33 13.06
N GLY A 30 -4.05 -1.91 11.97
CA GLY A 30 -3.56 -2.79 10.93
C GLY A 30 -2.06 -3.01 11.07
N VAL A 31 -1.61 -4.22 10.79
CA VAL A 31 -0.18 -4.58 10.75
C VAL A 31 0.18 -5.01 9.34
N LEU A 32 1.06 -4.25 8.70
CA LEU A 32 1.56 -4.53 7.37
C LEU A 32 2.98 -5.11 7.47
N THR A 33 3.19 -6.26 6.87
CA THR A 33 4.52 -6.87 6.73
C THR A 33 4.90 -6.92 5.26
N ILE A 34 6.08 -6.38 4.93
CA ILE A 34 6.63 -6.35 3.58
C ILE A 34 7.91 -7.18 3.56
N GLU A 35 7.95 -8.17 2.68
CA GLU A 35 9.12 -8.98 2.38
C GLU A 35 9.71 -8.54 1.03
N VAL A 36 10.94 -8.08 1.06
CA VAL A 36 11.70 -7.70 -0.14
C VAL A 36 12.74 -8.77 -0.43
N GLU A 37 12.84 -9.19 -1.68
CA GLU A 37 13.83 -10.17 -2.11
C GLU A 37 14.86 -9.51 -3.02
N ASP A 38 16.14 -9.74 -2.71
CA ASP A 38 17.24 -9.29 -3.54
C ASP A 38 18.48 -10.20 -3.39
N SER A 39 19.51 -9.93 -4.18
CA SER A 39 20.83 -10.53 -4.01
C SER A 39 21.52 -9.97 -2.77
N ILE A 40 22.33 -10.79 -2.12
CA ILE A 40 23.18 -10.32 -1.02
C ILE A 40 24.28 -9.43 -1.62
N GLU A 41 24.44 -8.22 -1.07
CA GLU A 41 25.52 -7.33 -1.48
C GLU A 41 26.86 -7.86 -0.94
N PRO A 42 27.84 -8.14 -1.83
CA PRO A 42 29.15 -8.61 -1.40
C PRO A 42 29.85 -7.63 -0.48
N GLY A 43 30.36 -8.12 0.65
CA GLY A 43 31.09 -7.30 1.64
C GLY A 43 30.21 -6.72 2.76
N VAL A 44 28.92 -6.46 2.51
CA VAL A 44 27.98 -5.98 3.52
C VAL A 44 27.16 -7.14 4.12
N ASN A 45 27.01 -8.20 3.36
CA ASN A 45 26.26 -9.41 3.72
C ASN A 45 24.77 -9.13 3.99
N MET A 46 24.19 -8.16 3.29
CA MET A 46 22.83 -7.66 3.44
C MET A 46 22.05 -7.82 2.14
N VAL A 47 20.78 -8.17 2.21
CA VAL A 47 19.87 -8.24 1.06
C VAL A 47 19.41 -6.83 0.66
N PHE A 48 18.83 -6.14 1.64
CA PHE A 48 18.35 -4.77 1.52
C PHE A 48 18.22 -4.20 2.94
N PRO A 49 18.64 -2.95 3.22
CA PRO A 49 18.52 -2.37 4.54
C PRO A 49 17.06 -2.27 4.99
N CYS A 50 16.71 -2.86 6.14
CA CYS A 50 15.32 -2.84 6.64
C CYS A 50 14.79 -1.41 6.88
N ASN A 51 15.67 -0.50 7.32
CA ASN A 51 15.32 0.91 7.51
C ASN A 51 14.96 1.61 6.19
N GLU A 52 15.58 1.24 5.08
CA GLU A 52 15.24 1.80 3.76
C GLU A 52 13.91 1.25 3.23
N ILE A 53 13.61 -0.04 3.49
CA ILE A 53 12.29 -0.61 3.21
C ILE A 53 11.24 0.15 4.01
N GLN A 54 11.45 0.31 5.30
CA GLN A 54 10.55 1.01 6.20
C GLN A 54 10.32 2.46 5.76
N LYS A 55 11.38 3.19 5.47
CA LYS A 55 11.32 4.58 5.01
C LYS A 55 10.55 4.69 3.69
N THR A 56 10.87 3.86 2.70
CA THR A 56 10.21 3.85 1.40
C THR A 56 8.73 3.51 1.52
N ALA A 57 8.40 2.51 2.32
CA ALA A 57 7.01 2.14 2.59
C ALA A 57 6.25 3.25 3.33
N TRP A 58 6.88 3.89 4.33
CA TRP A 58 6.25 4.93 5.14
C TRP A 58 5.93 6.19 4.34
N GLU A 59 6.71 6.53 3.32
CA GLU A 59 6.39 7.66 2.43
C GLU A 59 4.99 7.54 1.79
N VAL A 60 4.51 6.32 1.61
CA VAL A 60 3.17 6.04 1.11
C VAL A 60 2.17 5.84 2.27
N LEU A 61 2.53 4.98 3.21
CA LEU A 61 1.63 4.48 4.26
C LEU A 61 1.23 5.54 5.28
N LYS A 62 2.06 6.57 5.50
CA LYS A 62 1.70 7.73 6.33
C LYS A 62 0.41 8.42 5.92
N ASN A 63 -0.05 8.25 4.67
CA ASN A 63 -1.31 8.81 4.20
C ASN A 63 -2.53 7.94 4.60
N PHE A 64 -2.30 6.68 4.93
CA PHE A 64 -3.33 5.77 5.44
C PHE A 64 -3.38 5.78 6.97
N ASP A 65 -2.26 6.13 7.60
CA ASP A 65 -2.18 6.17 9.05
C ASP A 65 -3.03 7.33 9.62
N HIS A 66 -3.87 7.02 10.60
CA HIS A 66 -4.87 7.94 11.18
C HIS A 66 -5.85 8.52 10.13
N ALA A 67 -6.11 7.78 9.06
CA ALA A 67 -6.99 8.22 7.99
C ALA A 67 -8.36 7.55 8.06
N LEU A 68 -9.37 8.28 7.57
CA LEU A 68 -10.66 7.73 7.18
C LEU A 68 -10.54 7.23 5.74
N ILE A 69 -10.93 5.97 5.50
CA ILE A 69 -10.89 5.36 4.18
C ILE A 69 -12.30 5.07 3.72
N LEU A 70 -12.72 5.69 2.63
CA LEU A 70 -14.06 5.53 2.06
C LEU A 70 -13.99 5.17 0.57
N ARG A 71 -14.95 4.39 0.12
CA ARG A 71 -15.14 4.13 -1.30
C ARG A 71 -15.68 5.39 -1.99
N GLU A 72 -15.32 5.61 -3.27
CA GLU A 72 -15.67 6.82 -4.03
C GLU A 72 -17.19 7.07 -4.18
N ASP A 73 -18.00 6.01 -4.14
CA ASP A 73 -19.46 6.05 -4.22
C ASP A 73 -20.15 6.02 -2.84
N ASP A 74 -19.38 6.07 -1.75
CA ASP A 74 -19.94 6.08 -0.39
C ASP A 74 -20.69 7.38 -0.12
N PRO A 75 -21.99 7.35 0.26
CA PRO A 75 -22.78 8.54 0.52
C PRO A 75 -22.28 9.37 1.72
N LEU A 76 -21.41 8.83 2.58
CA LEU A 76 -20.72 9.61 3.61
C LEU A 76 -19.64 10.53 3.04
N LEU A 77 -19.05 10.18 1.89
CA LEU A 77 -17.93 10.93 1.34
C LEU A 77 -18.27 12.40 1.10
N PRO A 78 -19.35 12.78 0.38
CA PRO A 78 -19.70 14.19 0.20
C PRO A 78 -20.04 14.89 1.51
N ALA A 79 -20.67 14.21 2.46
CA ALA A 79 -20.98 14.79 3.77
C ALA A 79 -19.71 15.09 4.59
N ILE A 80 -18.74 14.19 4.57
CA ILE A 80 -17.44 14.38 5.25
C ILE A 80 -16.66 15.53 4.60
N LEU A 81 -16.62 15.60 3.27
CA LEU A 81 -15.96 16.68 2.57
C LEU A 81 -16.61 18.04 2.86
N ASP A 82 -17.93 18.12 2.90
CA ASP A 82 -18.68 19.35 3.25
C ASP A 82 -18.37 19.79 4.70
N VAL A 83 -18.32 18.86 5.65
CA VAL A 83 -17.94 19.16 7.04
C VAL A 83 -16.51 19.69 7.12
N TYR A 84 -15.58 19.02 6.44
CA TYR A 84 -14.17 19.45 6.44
C TYR A 84 -14.00 20.83 5.78
N GLU A 85 -14.73 21.11 4.71
CA GLU A 85 -14.72 22.40 4.05
C GLU A 85 -15.26 23.51 4.96
N LYS A 86 -16.41 23.29 5.58
CA LYS A 86 -17.08 24.28 6.46
C LYS A 86 -16.31 24.56 7.74
N GLN A 87 -15.66 23.56 8.32
CA GLN A 87 -14.93 23.69 9.58
C GLN A 87 -13.48 24.13 9.40
N GLY A 88 -13.00 24.24 8.17
CA GLY A 88 -11.59 24.57 7.92
C GLY A 88 -10.62 23.50 8.43
N ILE A 89 -11.12 22.27 8.66
CA ILE A 89 -10.32 21.13 9.10
C ILE A 89 -9.49 20.64 7.90
N LYS A 90 -8.43 21.35 7.63
CA LYS A 90 -7.48 21.03 6.60
C LYS A 90 -6.10 21.43 7.08
N ASP A 91 -5.49 20.56 7.91
CA ASP A 91 -4.12 20.75 8.34
C ASP A 91 -3.84 22.13 8.95
N GLY A 92 -4.82 22.67 9.74
CA GLY A 92 -4.75 24.06 10.23
C GLY A 92 -4.76 25.11 9.11
N THR A 93 -4.87 24.69 7.85
CA THR A 93 -4.91 25.56 6.68
C THR A 93 -6.37 25.79 6.29
N PRO A 94 -6.79 27.02 5.96
CA PRO A 94 -8.14 27.27 5.47
C PRO A 94 -8.51 26.35 4.30
N ALA A 95 -9.77 25.92 4.26
CA ALA A 95 -10.33 25.00 3.25
C ALA A 95 -9.99 25.37 1.80
N ASN A 96 -9.88 26.66 1.51
CA ASN A 96 -9.55 27.20 0.20
C ASN A 96 -8.08 26.99 -0.24
N LYS A 97 -7.23 26.42 0.61
CA LYS A 97 -5.82 26.17 0.35
C LYS A 97 -5.48 24.68 0.31
N MET A 98 -6.46 23.80 0.03
CA MET A 98 -6.18 22.40 -0.18
C MET A 98 -5.08 22.23 -1.24
N LYS A 99 -3.96 21.70 -0.82
CA LYS A 99 -2.95 21.15 -1.74
C LYS A 99 -3.57 19.91 -2.36
N GLY A 100 -3.30 19.63 -3.59
CA GLY A 100 -3.84 18.44 -4.28
C GLY A 100 -3.51 17.13 -3.53
N PRO A 101 -3.98 15.98 -4.04
CA PRO A 101 -3.73 14.70 -3.39
C PRO A 101 -2.24 14.42 -3.26
N ALA A 102 -1.83 13.82 -2.14
CA ALA A 102 -0.46 13.36 -1.91
C ALA A 102 -0.06 12.29 -2.94
N PHE A 103 -1.00 11.44 -3.32
CA PHE A 103 -0.90 10.55 -4.46
C PHE A 103 -2.28 10.33 -5.09
N LYS A 104 -2.27 10.03 -6.39
CA LYS A 104 -3.42 9.56 -7.15
C LYS A 104 -2.99 8.33 -7.93
N ALA A 105 -3.35 7.17 -7.40
CA ALA A 105 -3.14 5.88 -8.05
C ALA A 105 -4.45 5.38 -8.69
N GLU A 106 -4.36 4.29 -9.45
CA GLU A 106 -5.53 3.70 -10.09
C GLU A 106 -6.62 3.33 -9.08
N LEU A 107 -6.22 2.76 -7.94
CA LEU A 107 -7.12 2.20 -6.93
C LEU A 107 -7.44 3.15 -5.77
N ALA A 108 -6.63 4.19 -5.56
CA ALA A 108 -6.80 5.08 -4.41
C ALA A 108 -6.26 6.49 -4.65
N THR A 109 -6.89 7.46 -3.97
CA THR A 109 -6.44 8.85 -3.92
C THR A 109 -6.36 9.29 -2.45
N ALA A 110 -5.23 9.84 -2.02
CA ALA A 110 -5.04 10.29 -0.65
C ALA A 110 -5.01 11.82 -0.53
N TYR A 111 -5.78 12.33 0.40
CA TYR A 111 -5.87 13.75 0.77
C TYR A 111 -5.36 13.92 2.21
N PRO A 112 -4.05 14.16 2.41
CA PRO A 112 -3.44 14.17 3.74
C PRO A 112 -3.97 15.27 4.64
N GLU A 113 -4.37 16.41 4.09
CA GLU A 113 -4.94 17.53 4.84
C GLU A 113 -6.22 17.17 5.56
N CYS A 114 -7.00 16.25 5.00
CA CYS A 114 -8.26 15.77 5.55
C CYS A 114 -8.11 14.43 6.26
N ARG A 115 -6.92 13.85 6.27
CA ARG A 115 -6.73 12.44 6.70
C ARG A 115 -7.77 11.52 6.04
N LEU A 116 -7.94 11.70 4.74
CA LEU A 116 -8.93 10.98 3.94
C LEU A 116 -8.25 10.22 2.80
N VAL A 117 -8.60 8.97 2.64
CA VAL A 117 -8.25 8.16 1.47
C VAL A 117 -9.52 7.72 0.78
N VAL A 118 -9.65 8.04 -0.49
CA VAL A 118 -10.77 7.63 -1.34
C VAL A 118 -10.33 6.46 -2.19
N THR A 119 -11.08 5.36 -2.16
CA THR A 119 -10.75 4.13 -2.89
C THR A 119 -11.82 3.79 -3.92
N LYS A 120 -11.46 3.11 -5.01
CA LYS A 120 -12.43 2.62 -5.99
C LYS A 120 -13.20 1.41 -5.49
N GLU A 121 -12.54 0.56 -4.71
CA GLU A 121 -13.13 -0.66 -4.17
C GLU A 121 -13.27 -0.55 -2.64
N THR A 122 -14.07 -1.43 -2.06
CA THR A 122 -14.17 -1.55 -0.60
C THR A 122 -12.82 -1.91 -0.01
N MET A 123 -12.41 -1.16 1.04
CA MET A 123 -11.14 -1.36 1.72
C MET A 123 -11.21 -2.57 2.66
N THR A 124 -11.11 -3.75 2.10
CA THR A 124 -10.84 -5.00 2.83
C THR A 124 -9.35 -5.18 3.05
N VAL A 125 -8.96 -6.21 3.78
CA VAL A 125 -7.52 -6.55 3.94
C VAL A 125 -6.86 -6.86 2.60
N GLU A 126 -7.57 -7.49 1.68
CA GLU A 126 -7.13 -7.77 0.32
C GLU A 126 -7.02 -6.48 -0.50
N GLY A 127 -7.97 -5.56 -0.35
CA GLY A 127 -7.94 -4.24 -0.99
C GLY A 127 -6.73 -3.42 -0.56
N MET A 128 -6.43 -3.43 0.76
CA MET A 128 -5.25 -2.75 1.30
C MET A 128 -3.96 -3.28 0.67
N ILE A 129 -3.81 -4.60 0.61
CA ILE A 129 -2.61 -5.22 0.02
C ILE A 129 -2.43 -4.84 -1.45
N LYS A 130 -3.51 -4.88 -2.25
CA LYS A 130 -3.46 -4.50 -3.67
C LYS A 130 -2.98 -3.06 -3.85
N ILE A 131 -3.56 -2.13 -3.07
CA ILE A 131 -3.20 -0.71 -3.15
C ILE A 131 -1.76 -0.49 -2.72
N VAL A 132 -1.34 -1.06 -1.58
CA VAL A 132 0.03 -0.92 -1.09
C VAL A 132 1.03 -1.52 -2.09
N TYR A 133 0.72 -2.68 -2.65
CA TYR A 133 1.55 -3.28 -3.68
C TYR A 133 1.69 -2.37 -4.89
N ASP A 134 0.58 -1.84 -5.41
CA ASP A 134 0.57 -0.96 -6.58
C ASP A 134 1.42 0.31 -6.36
N LEU A 135 1.38 0.87 -5.16
CA LEU A 135 2.13 2.07 -4.80
C LEU A 135 3.63 1.83 -4.55
N LEU A 136 4.03 0.60 -4.27
CA LEU A 136 5.41 0.25 -3.87
C LEU A 136 6.15 -0.62 -4.89
N LYS A 137 5.46 -1.30 -5.81
CA LYS A 137 6.05 -2.29 -6.75
C LYS A 137 7.20 -1.76 -7.59
N ASP A 138 7.17 -0.46 -7.93
CA ASP A 138 8.21 0.17 -8.74
C ASP A 138 9.39 0.70 -7.89
N LYS A 139 9.24 0.70 -6.57
CA LYS A 139 10.25 1.18 -5.61
C LYS A 139 10.96 0.04 -4.87
N LEU A 140 10.27 -1.07 -4.66
CA LEU A 140 10.74 -2.21 -3.88
C LEU A 140 10.50 -3.50 -4.65
N ASN A 141 11.48 -4.41 -4.65
CA ASN A 141 11.31 -5.74 -5.21
C ASN A 141 10.56 -6.65 -4.21
N ILE A 142 9.24 -6.45 -4.14
CA ILE A 142 8.38 -7.09 -3.15
C ILE A 142 8.18 -8.57 -3.48
N ALA A 143 8.58 -9.44 -2.56
CA ALA A 143 8.35 -10.87 -2.63
C ALA A 143 7.02 -11.30 -2.02
N LYS A 144 6.62 -10.60 -0.94
CA LYS A 144 5.36 -10.87 -0.24
C LYS A 144 4.90 -9.62 0.52
N ILE A 145 3.59 -9.43 0.57
CA ILE A 145 2.93 -8.50 1.50
C ILE A 145 1.91 -9.29 2.31
N THR A 146 1.89 -9.05 3.61
CA THR A 146 0.86 -9.54 4.51
C THR A 146 0.23 -8.35 5.21
N PHE A 147 -1.08 -8.32 5.30
CA PHE A 147 -1.81 -7.33 6.08
C PHE A 147 -2.79 -8.02 7.03
N THR A 148 -2.68 -7.69 8.30
CA THR A 148 -3.59 -8.15 9.35
C THR A 148 -4.33 -6.96 9.91
N SER A 149 -5.66 -7.05 9.98
CA SER A 149 -6.52 -6.00 10.52
C SER A 149 -7.12 -6.42 11.85
N GLY A 150 -6.74 -5.73 12.93
CA GLY A 150 -7.23 -5.98 14.29
C GLY A 150 -6.64 -7.21 14.99
N VAL A 151 -7.03 -7.40 16.25
CA VAL A 151 -6.71 -8.60 17.05
C VAL A 151 -7.81 -9.64 16.78
N ASN A 152 -7.44 -10.85 16.42
CA ASN A 152 -8.34 -11.92 15.96
C ASN A 152 -9.06 -11.62 14.63
N ALA A 153 -8.52 -10.76 13.82
CA ALA A 153 -9.13 -10.31 12.59
C ALA A 153 -8.56 -11.00 11.34
N ALA A 154 -9.15 -10.63 10.21
CA ALA A 154 -8.76 -11.14 8.92
C ALA A 154 -7.30 -10.83 8.58
N THR A 155 -6.61 -11.82 8.06
CA THR A 155 -5.28 -11.67 7.48
C THR A 155 -5.37 -12.04 6.01
N ALA A 156 -4.81 -11.19 5.16
CA ALA A 156 -4.60 -11.53 3.76
C ALA A 156 -3.11 -11.49 3.43
N GLU A 157 -2.70 -12.38 2.55
CA GLU A 157 -1.36 -12.44 2.01
C GLU A 157 -1.44 -12.29 0.50
N PHE A 158 -0.51 -11.54 -0.04
CA PHE A 158 -0.34 -11.45 -1.48
C PHE A 158 1.06 -11.98 -1.82
N PRO A 159 1.18 -13.24 -2.23
CA PRO A 159 2.39 -13.72 -2.84
C PRO A 159 2.50 -13.02 -4.17
N VAL A 160 3.42 -12.10 -4.27
CA VAL A 160 3.87 -11.67 -5.58
C VAL A 160 4.62 -12.86 -6.17
N ASN A 161 3.88 -13.77 -6.79
CA ASN A 161 4.44 -14.78 -7.66
C ASN A 161 5.00 -14.07 -8.91
N ARG A 162 6.00 -13.23 -8.69
CA ARG A 162 7.03 -13.09 -9.68
C ARG A 162 7.85 -14.37 -9.56
N SER A 163 7.52 -15.37 -10.33
CA SER A 163 8.60 -16.12 -10.96
C SER A 163 9.37 -15.04 -11.75
N ILE A 164 10.23 -14.29 -11.07
CA ILE A 164 11.26 -13.53 -11.75
C ILE A 164 12.10 -14.65 -12.31
N ASP A 165 11.75 -15.04 -13.53
CA ASP A 165 12.57 -15.93 -14.31
C ASP A 165 13.92 -15.26 -14.42
N ARG A 166 14.83 -15.68 -13.54
CA ARG A 166 16.19 -15.16 -13.55
C ARG A 166 16.95 -15.90 -14.64
N CYS A 167 17.72 -15.17 -15.36
CA CYS A 167 18.64 -15.73 -16.32
C CYS A 167 19.57 -16.73 -15.61
N PRO A 168 19.60 -18.01 -16.02
CA PRO A 168 20.46 -19.02 -15.39
C PRO A 168 21.94 -18.76 -15.61
N LEU A 169 22.29 -17.88 -16.57
CA LEU A 169 23.69 -17.56 -16.89
C LEU A 169 24.27 -16.39 -16.08
N CYS A 170 23.45 -15.39 -15.73
CA CYS A 170 23.97 -14.18 -15.09
C CYS A 170 23.10 -13.65 -13.93
N GLY A 171 22.04 -14.37 -13.55
CA GLY A 171 21.19 -14.02 -12.41
C GLY A 171 20.27 -12.80 -12.61
N VAL A 172 20.38 -12.08 -13.73
CA VAL A 172 19.53 -10.91 -14.03
C VAL A 172 18.11 -11.35 -14.39
N SER A 173 17.12 -10.60 -13.95
CA SER A 173 15.71 -10.84 -14.28
C SER A 173 15.48 -10.82 -15.78
N LEU A 174 14.74 -11.80 -16.28
CA LEU A 174 14.30 -11.82 -17.67
C LEU A 174 13.20 -10.75 -17.84
N ASN A 175 13.10 -10.17 -19.04
CA ASN A 175 11.99 -9.28 -19.38
C ASN A 175 10.69 -10.08 -19.61
N GLU A 176 9.59 -9.38 -19.92
CA GLU A 176 8.27 -9.99 -20.16
C GLU A 176 8.27 -11.03 -21.30
N GLU A 177 9.21 -10.92 -22.22
CA GLU A 177 9.40 -11.84 -23.33
C GLU A 177 10.30 -13.04 -22.96
N GLY A 178 10.75 -13.14 -21.69
CA GLY A 178 11.65 -14.20 -21.22
C GLY A 178 13.09 -14.04 -21.69
N VAL A 179 13.50 -12.83 -22.10
CA VAL A 179 14.85 -12.53 -22.59
C VAL A 179 15.65 -11.82 -21.51
N CYS A 180 16.90 -12.22 -21.33
CA CYS A 180 17.83 -11.55 -20.43
C CYS A 180 18.38 -10.26 -21.06
N PRO A 181 18.14 -9.09 -20.48
CA PRO A 181 18.63 -7.82 -21.04
C PRO A 181 20.16 -7.71 -20.97
N LYS A 182 20.83 -8.49 -20.11
CA LYS A 182 22.28 -8.43 -19.93
C LYS A 182 23.07 -9.34 -20.87
N CYS A 183 22.61 -10.59 -21.08
CA CYS A 183 23.38 -11.58 -21.82
C CYS A 183 22.62 -12.17 -23.02
N GLY A 184 21.39 -11.72 -23.29
CA GLY A 184 20.58 -12.21 -24.39
C GLY A 184 20.02 -13.62 -24.25
N TYR A 185 20.21 -14.29 -23.09
CA TYR A 185 19.58 -15.58 -22.84
C TYR A 185 18.07 -15.49 -23.04
N ARG A 186 17.50 -16.47 -23.73
CA ARG A 186 16.04 -16.58 -23.92
C ARG A 186 15.54 -17.86 -23.27
N LYS A 187 14.56 -17.73 -22.40
CA LYS A 187 13.85 -18.88 -21.81
C LYS A 187 13.13 -19.63 -22.92
N LYS A 188 13.35 -20.96 -22.98
CA LYS A 188 12.67 -21.86 -23.93
C LYS A 188 11.26 -22.19 -23.44
#